data_4e37ac6de7a87a4e1fbf991c98c6213c
#
_entry.id   4e37ac6de7a87a4e1fbf991c98c6213c
#
_cell.length_a   1.000
_cell.length_b   1.000
_cell.length_c   1.000
_cell.angle_alpha   90.00
_cell.angle_beta   90.00
_cell.angle_gamma   90.00
#
_symmetry.space_group_name_H-M   'P 1'
#
loop_
_entity.id
_entity.type
_entity.pdbx_description
1 polymer ?
#
loop_
_entity_poly.entity_id
_entity_poly.type
_entity_poly.pdbx_seq_one_letter_code
_entity_poly.pdbx_strand_id
1 'polypeptide(L)'
;LNALAASVAMTALGKKGVKEMAIQNITKTHYAKLAFEKAGFEVPFQGAHFNEIVVKVNGSVANANSKLLEKGIIGGFDLGRINSDLKNHVLIAVTEQRTKEEIDALVQEMGALYA
;
A
#
# COMPACT_ATOMS: atom_id res chain seq x y z
N LEU A 1 -24.54 -6.27 -5.43
CA LEU A 1 -24.58 -5.06 -4.60
C LEU A 1 -23.31 -4.21 -4.76
N ASN A 2 -22.14 -4.81 -4.68
CA ASN A 2 -20.88 -4.09 -4.88
C ASN A 2 -20.75 -3.54 -6.31
N ALA A 3 -21.23 -4.30 -7.31
CA ALA A 3 -21.23 -3.85 -8.71
C ALA A 3 -22.16 -2.65 -8.89
N LEU A 4 -23.32 -2.63 -8.22
CA LEU A 4 -24.23 -1.49 -8.25
C LEU A 4 -23.59 -0.26 -7.61
N ALA A 5 -22.97 -0.41 -6.44
CA ALA A 5 -22.28 0.68 -5.77
C ALA A 5 -21.16 1.25 -6.63
N ALA A 6 -20.37 0.38 -7.28
CA ALA A 6 -19.31 0.81 -8.20
C ALA A 6 -19.87 1.58 -9.40
N SER A 7 -20.98 1.11 -9.99
CA SER A 7 -21.64 1.79 -11.11
C SER A 7 -22.13 3.18 -10.72
N VAL A 8 -22.72 3.32 -9.54
CA VAL A 8 -23.19 4.61 -9.02
C VAL A 8 -22.01 5.57 -8.81
N ALA A 9 -20.93 5.09 -8.18
CA ALA A 9 -19.73 5.89 -7.93
C ALA A 9 -19.08 6.34 -9.23
N MET A 10 -18.93 5.46 -10.20
CA MET A 10 -18.34 5.78 -11.51
C MET A 10 -19.20 6.78 -12.29
N THR A 11 -20.52 6.65 -12.21
CA THR A 11 -21.45 7.60 -12.83
C THR A 11 -21.34 8.98 -12.20
N ALA A 12 -21.22 9.05 -10.88
CA ALA A 12 -21.06 10.30 -10.15
C ALA A 12 -19.74 11.01 -10.50
N LEU A 13 -18.65 10.24 -10.61
CA LEU A 13 -17.33 10.77 -10.98
C LEU A 13 -17.25 11.18 -12.45
N GLY A 14 -17.96 10.48 -13.32
CA GLY A 14 -17.88 10.67 -14.76
C GLY A 14 -16.60 10.13 -15.38
N LYS A 15 -16.54 10.15 -16.70
CA LYS A 15 -15.40 9.61 -17.47
C LYS A 15 -14.06 10.25 -17.08
N LYS A 16 -14.04 11.57 -16.95
CA LYS A 16 -12.83 12.33 -16.59
C LYS A 16 -12.41 12.04 -15.17
N GLY A 17 -13.36 12.01 -14.24
CA GLY A 17 -13.09 11.73 -12.82
C GLY A 17 -12.55 10.34 -12.58
N VAL A 18 -13.10 9.32 -13.26
CA VAL A 18 -12.60 7.93 -13.16
C VAL A 18 -11.17 7.83 -13.69
N LYS A 19 -10.87 8.46 -14.82
CA LYS A 19 -9.52 8.47 -15.39
C LYS A 19 -8.52 9.17 -14.47
N GLU A 20 -8.90 10.31 -13.91
CA GLU A 20 -8.06 11.07 -12.98
C GLU A 20 -7.78 10.28 -11.71
N MET A 21 -8.79 9.61 -11.15
CA MET A 21 -8.63 8.74 -10.00
C MET A 21 -7.63 7.60 -10.27
N ALA A 22 -7.74 6.96 -11.45
CA ALA A 22 -6.82 5.91 -11.85
C ALA A 22 -5.37 6.41 -11.96
N ILE A 23 -5.16 7.60 -12.53
CA ILE A 23 -3.84 8.21 -12.62
C ILE A 23 -3.28 8.51 -11.24
N GLN A 24 -4.09 9.02 -10.33
CA GLN A 24 -3.66 9.28 -8.95
C GLN A 24 -3.28 8.00 -8.21
N ASN A 25 -4.04 6.92 -8.39
CA ASN A 25 -3.70 5.61 -7.80
C ASN A 25 -2.31 5.15 -8.25
N ILE A 26 -2.06 5.18 -9.55
CA ILE A 26 -0.76 4.75 -10.12
C ILE A 26 0.36 5.64 -9.62
N THR A 27 0.16 6.96 -9.64
CA THR A 27 1.18 7.94 -9.24
C THR A 27 1.55 7.79 -7.77
N LYS A 28 0.56 7.67 -6.89
CA LYS A 28 0.79 7.53 -5.46
C LYS A 28 1.41 6.18 -5.09
N THR A 29 1.01 5.11 -5.79
CA THR A 29 1.61 3.79 -5.60
C THR A 29 3.07 3.78 -6.02
N HIS A 30 3.38 4.40 -7.15
CA HIS A 30 4.76 4.55 -7.60
C HIS A 30 5.60 5.37 -6.62
N TYR A 31 5.04 6.45 -6.10
CA TYR A 31 5.68 7.26 -5.07
C TYR A 31 5.99 6.42 -3.83
N ALA A 32 5.01 5.63 -3.34
CA ALA A 32 5.20 4.77 -2.19
C ALA A 32 6.30 3.74 -2.43
N LYS A 33 6.32 3.11 -3.61
CA LYS A 33 7.37 2.16 -3.99
C LYS A 33 8.76 2.79 -3.87
N LEU A 34 8.95 3.97 -4.47
CA LEU A 34 10.23 4.67 -4.42
C LEU A 34 10.61 5.08 -2.99
N ALA A 35 9.63 5.50 -2.19
CA ALA A 35 9.85 5.87 -0.80
C ALA A 35 10.33 4.69 0.04
N PHE A 36 9.73 3.50 -0.14
CA PHE A 36 10.16 2.28 0.53
C PHE A 36 11.57 1.86 0.09
N GLU A 37 11.85 1.89 -1.20
CA GLU A 37 13.18 1.56 -1.72
C GLU A 37 14.25 2.52 -1.16
N LYS A 38 13.95 3.81 -1.12
CA LYS A 38 14.86 4.83 -0.57
C LYS A 38 15.09 4.64 0.92
N ALA A 39 14.11 4.13 1.65
CA ALA A 39 14.22 3.81 3.07
C ALA A 39 14.97 2.49 3.34
N GLY A 40 15.40 1.78 2.30
CA GLY A 40 16.17 0.55 2.40
C GLY A 40 15.36 -0.73 2.37
N PHE A 41 14.05 -0.65 2.10
CA PHE A 41 13.23 -1.84 1.97
C PHE A 41 13.38 -2.46 0.58
N GLU A 42 13.30 -3.78 0.52
CA GLU A 42 13.27 -4.51 -0.73
C GLU A 42 11.82 -4.55 -1.25
N VAL A 43 11.64 -4.20 -2.53
CA VAL A 43 10.38 -4.35 -3.25
C VAL A 43 10.61 -5.41 -4.32
N PRO A 44 10.35 -6.71 -4.00
CA PRO A 44 10.83 -7.81 -4.84
C PRO A 44 10.12 -7.96 -6.18
N PHE A 45 8.89 -7.47 -6.29
CA PHE A 45 8.11 -7.58 -7.54
C PHE A 45 8.16 -6.25 -8.28
N GLN A 46 8.98 -6.19 -9.34
CA GLN A 46 9.26 -4.98 -10.10
C GLN A 46 8.40 -4.83 -11.37
N GLY A 47 7.47 -5.74 -11.60
CA GLY A 47 6.55 -5.67 -12.73
C GLY A 47 5.58 -4.49 -12.65
N ALA A 48 4.75 -4.34 -13.68
CA ALA A 48 3.72 -3.32 -13.68
C ALA A 48 2.75 -3.50 -12.50
N HIS A 49 2.38 -2.39 -11.87
CA HIS A 49 1.46 -2.38 -10.73
C HIS A 49 0.45 -1.25 -10.91
N PHE A 50 -0.68 -1.34 -10.19
CA PHE A 50 -1.70 -0.31 -10.22
C PHE A 50 -1.77 0.41 -8.87
N ASN A 51 -2.37 -0.21 -7.86
CA ASN A 51 -2.56 0.40 -6.53
C ASN A 51 -2.03 -0.47 -5.39
N GLU A 52 -1.27 -1.50 -5.71
CA GLU A 52 -0.71 -2.40 -4.71
C GLU A 52 0.76 -2.66 -4.97
N ILE A 53 1.55 -2.72 -3.90
CA ILE A 53 2.95 -3.10 -3.93
C ILE A 53 3.22 -4.13 -2.84
N VAL A 54 4.25 -4.94 -3.04
CA VAL A 54 4.74 -5.88 -2.04
C VAL A 54 6.07 -5.38 -1.51
N VAL A 55 6.17 -5.26 -0.19
CA VAL A 55 7.40 -4.85 0.50
C VAL A 55 7.89 -6.00 1.36
N LYS A 56 9.16 -6.32 1.25
CA LYS A 56 9.79 -7.31 2.10
C LYS A 56 10.36 -6.64 3.35
N VAL A 57 10.12 -7.23 4.50
CA VAL A 57 10.54 -6.71 5.79
C VAL A 57 11.42 -7.71 6.53
N ASN A 58 12.23 -7.22 7.46
CA ASN A 58 13.14 -8.07 8.25
C ASN A 58 12.55 -8.39 9.62
N GLY A 59 11.43 -9.11 9.62
CA GLY A 59 10.80 -9.49 10.88
C GLY A 59 9.33 -9.85 10.73
N SER A 60 8.63 -9.91 11.86
CA SER A 60 7.23 -10.30 11.91
C SER A 60 6.32 -9.18 11.39
N VAL A 61 5.57 -9.44 10.33
CA VAL A 61 4.56 -8.51 9.81
C VAL A 61 3.44 -8.32 10.82
N ALA A 62 2.99 -9.39 11.48
CA ALA A 62 1.92 -9.31 12.47
C ALA A 62 2.29 -8.40 13.64
N ASN A 63 3.51 -8.50 14.15
CA ASN A 63 4.00 -7.67 15.25
C ASN A 63 4.09 -6.20 14.83
N ALA A 64 4.61 -5.93 13.64
CA ALA A 64 4.70 -4.58 13.11
C ALA A 64 3.32 -3.96 12.89
N ASN A 65 2.38 -4.72 12.34
CA ASN A 65 1.00 -4.27 12.14
C ASN A 65 0.32 -3.91 13.47
N SER A 66 0.57 -4.69 14.53
CA SER A 66 0.05 -4.37 15.86
C SER A 66 0.58 -3.03 16.37
N LYS A 67 1.86 -2.77 16.21
CA LYS A 67 2.48 -1.50 16.61
C LYS A 67 2.02 -0.32 15.79
N LEU A 68 1.84 -0.52 14.48
CA LEU A 68 1.29 0.52 13.60
C LEU A 68 -0.16 0.86 13.98
N LEU A 69 -0.95 -0.16 14.34
CA LEU A 69 -2.34 0.04 14.75
C LEU A 69 -2.44 0.89 16.02
N GLU A 70 -1.51 0.76 16.96
CA GLU A 70 -1.44 1.61 18.15
C GLU A 70 -1.27 3.10 17.79
N LYS A 71 -0.70 3.37 16.62
CA LYS A 71 -0.51 4.72 16.07
C LYS A 71 -1.62 5.13 15.10
N GLY A 72 -2.67 4.33 15.01
CA GLY A 72 -3.79 4.60 14.10
C GLY A 72 -3.51 4.28 12.64
N ILE A 73 -2.51 3.46 12.35
CA ILE A 73 -2.11 3.10 11.00
C ILE A 73 -2.42 1.62 10.73
N ILE A 74 -3.13 1.34 9.65
CA ILE A 74 -3.30 -0.01 9.13
C ILE A 74 -2.22 -0.20 8.05
N GLY A 75 -1.20 -1.01 8.37
CA GLY A 75 -0.01 -1.12 7.54
C GLY A 75 -0.25 -1.85 6.22
N GLY A 76 -0.61 -3.12 6.30
CA GLY A 76 -0.82 -3.92 5.10
C GLY A 76 -1.15 -5.38 5.43
N PHE A 77 -1.33 -6.17 4.39
CA PHE A 77 -1.70 -7.58 4.53
C PHE A 77 -0.45 -8.47 4.59
N ASP A 78 -0.40 -9.33 5.59
CA ASP A 78 0.68 -10.30 5.76
C ASP A 78 0.53 -11.44 4.74
N LEU A 79 1.33 -11.44 3.69
CA LEU A 79 1.30 -12.47 2.65
C LEU A 79 1.76 -13.84 3.14
N GLY A 80 2.51 -13.89 4.22
CA GLY A 80 2.91 -15.16 4.85
C GLY A 80 1.73 -15.98 5.36
N ARG A 81 0.57 -15.37 5.56
CA ARG A 81 -0.65 -16.06 5.99
C ARG A 81 -1.27 -16.93 4.90
N ILE A 82 -1.02 -16.63 3.65
CA ILE A 82 -1.56 -17.37 2.50
C ILE A 82 -0.52 -18.19 1.76
N ASN A 83 0.76 -17.83 1.89
CA ASN A 83 1.86 -18.54 1.24
C ASN A 83 3.12 -18.40 2.09
N SER A 84 3.63 -19.53 2.59
CA SER A 84 4.83 -19.56 3.43
C SER A 84 6.09 -19.06 2.72
N ASP A 85 6.15 -19.14 1.39
CA ASP A 85 7.27 -18.60 0.61
C ASP A 85 7.30 -17.07 0.63
N LEU A 86 6.18 -16.43 1.00
CA LEU A 86 6.04 -14.99 1.13
C LEU A 86 6.07 -14.52 2.59
N LYS A 87 6.67 -15.32 3.46
CA LYS A 87 6.92 -14.92 4.84
C LYS A 87 7.74 -13.63 4.84
N ASN A 88 7.39 -12.71 5.74
CA ASN A 88 8.00 -11.38 5.84
C ASN A 88 7.74 -10.47 4.63
N HIS A 89 6.72 -10.77 3.85
CA HIS A 89 6.25 -9.91 2.79
C HIS A 89 4.91 -9.30 3.16
N VAL A 90 4.76 -8.01 2.93
CA VAL A 90 3.53 -7.28 3.22
C VAL A 90 2.98 -6.67 1.94
N LEU A 91 1.68 -6.89 1.69
CA LEU A 91 0.97 -6.28 0.57
C LEU A 91 0.39 -4.95 1.04
N ILE A 92 0.80 -3.87 0.39
CA ILE A 92 0.37 -2.51 0.72
C ILE A 92 -0.45 -1.97 -0.42
N ALA A 93 -1.69 -1.57 -0.12
CA ALA A 93 -2.57 -0.90 -1.07
C ALA A 93 -2.49 0.61 -0.88
N VAL A 94 -2.31 1.32 -1.98
CA VAL A 94 -2.25 2.79 -2.00
C VAL A 94 -3.27 3.29 -3.00
N THR A 95 -4.20 4.11 -2.52
CA THR A 95 -5.26 4.66 -3.36
C THR A 95 -5.16 6.18 -3.41
N GLU A 96 -6.02 6.80 -4.22
CA GLU A 96 -6.14 8.26 -4.30
C GLU A 96 -6.50 8.91 -2.98
N GLN A 97 -7.04 8.14 -2.04
CA GLN A 97 -7.44 8.62 -0.71
C GLN A 97 -6.25 8.91 0.20
N ARG A 98 -5.07 8.39 -0.13
CA ARG A 98 -3.89 8.61 0.70
C ARG A 98 -3.13 9.84 0.26
N THR A 99 -2.70 10.63 1.24
CA THR A 99 -1.84 11.78 0.98
C THR A 99 -0.38 11.35 0.96
N LYS A 100 0.46 12.18 0.34
CA LYS A 100 1.91 11.98 0.33
C LYS A 100 2.48 11.92 1.74
N GLU A 101 1.97 12.79 2.63
CA GLU A 101 2.37 12.85 4.03
C GLU A 101 2.01 11.58 4.79
N GLU A 102 0.85 10.99 4.50
CA GLU A 102 0.45 9.71 5.09
C GLU A 102 1.34 8.56 4.61
N ILE A 103 1.71 8.55 3.33
CA ILE A 103 2.64 7.57 2.77
C ILE A 103 4.01 7.70 3.43
N ASP A 104 4.52 8.92 3.55
CA ASP A 104 5.81 9.18 4.20
C ASP A 104 5.79 8.75 5.67
N ALA A 105 4.69 8.99 6.37
CA ALA A 105 4.52 8.57 7.76
C ALA A 105 4.57 7.04 7.89
N LEU A 106 3.90 6.31 7.01
CA LEU A 106 3.93 4.85 7.00
C LEU A 106 5.36 4.34 6.77
N VAL A 107 6.06 4.87 5.79
CA VAL A 107 7.45 4.47 5.47
C VAL A 107 8.37 4.74 6.65
N GLN A 108 8.23 5.90 7.29
CA GLN A 108 9.03 6.28 8.46
C GLN A 108 8.77 5.35 9.64
N GLU A 109 7.51 5.06 9.94
CA GLU A 109 7.14 4.18 11.06
C GLU A 109 7.61 2.74 10.82
N MET A 110 7.46 2.23 9.61
CA MET A 110 7.96 0.91 9.25
C MET A 110 9.49 0.86 9.31
N GLY A 111 10.15 1.92 8.87
CA GLY A 111 11.60 2.03 8.97
C GLY A 111 12.10 1.94 10.41
N ALA A 112 11.42 2.59 11.34
CA ALA A 112 11.75 2.55 12.76
C ALA A 112 11.54 1.14 13.36
N LEU A 113 10.51 0.41 12.90
CA LEU A 113 10.20 -0.93 13.41
C LEU A 113 11.15 -2.01 12.90
N TYR A 114 11.72 -1.83 11.71
CA TYR A 114 12.56 -2.83 11.06
C TYR A 114 14.04 -2.41 10.93
N ALA A 115 14.38 -1.30 11.54
CA ALA A 115 15.74 -0.79 11.51
C ALA A 115 16.74 -1.72 12.26
#